data_db2fe0dccf202b594df0d69d8c4f1d27
#
_entry.id   db2fe0dccf202b594df0d69d8c4f1d27
#
_cell.length_a   1.000
_cell.length_b   1.000
_cell.length_c   1.000
_cell.angle_alpha   90.00
_cell.angle_beta   90.00
_cell.angle_gamma   90.00
#
_symmetry.space_group_name_H-M   'P 1'
#
loop_
_entity.id
_entity.type
_entity.pdbx_description
1 polymer ?
#
loop_
_entity_poly.entity_id
_entity_poly.type
_entity_poly.pdbx_seq_one_letter_code
_entity_poly.pdbx_strand_id
1 'polypeptide(L)'
;MRFKRSCSLGVAAAIGMSVLAGAAAAKEMTTGLSFDFNRNDSGFTPIFSDYPNEQGVEEFYELRSGHEEVPIAEAGKGLFLSGNNHSDDLFMGYYKELSGLVPETEYQFNVRFQLATNVENDMIGIGGAPGESVFVKCGVVSEKPENSLDSLSHFRLNIDKGTQSQSGADMIVVGDLAKEEINRPGEYEFNEIETKVIARTDKAGTAYLVIGSDSGFEGITSYYLDDIYVSWANTSEVSVTRGDAVKMLFDHAHRWDEAVGTPTFTDVAWDAPYAEAVAWAEQNGYLGGYGNGFFGPEDMMSVEQAMVMIYRLFGSPKVTDAGVLDSYKDASQISPWARDAVAFSITNKLLVPDGKILPQSPISVKALRYAIGQIGMAD
;
A
#
# COMPACT_ATOMS: atom_id res chain seq x y z
N MET A 1 12.20 -21.64 25.84
CA MET A 1 11.20 -21.22 26.86
C MET A 1 9.87 -21.13 26.11
N ARG A 2 8.94 -22.06 26.35
CA ARG A 2 7.72 -22.23 25.54
C ARG A 2 6.69 -21.16 25.92
N PHE A 3 6.25 -20.36 24.96
CA PHE A 3 5.02 -19.56 25.10
C PHE A 3 3.84 -20.34 24.50
N LYS A 4 2.94 -20.76 25.35
CA LYS A 4 1.64 -21.33 24.97
C LYS A 4 0.70 -20.19 24.57
N ARG A 5 0.19 -20.21 23.35
CA ARG A 5 -0.96 -19.39 22.95
C ARG A 5 -2.23 -20.01 23.55
N SER A 6 -2.91 -19.27 24.41
CA SER A 6 -4.24 -19.64 24.88
C SER A 6 -5.28 -18.74 24.21
N CYS A 7 -6.19 -19.35 23.45
CA CYS A 7 -7.45 -18.73 23.04
C CYS A 7 -8.28 -18.39 24.29
N SER A 8 -8.73 -17.17 24.42
CA SER A 8 -9.85 -16.85 25.30
C SER A 8 -10.78 -15.84 24.63
N LEU A 9 -11.98 -16.30 24.27
CA LEU A 9 -13.15 -15.47 24.12
C LEU A 9 -13.41 -14.74 25.45
N GLY A 10 -13.62 -13.46 25.40
CA GLY A 10 -14.07 -12.67 26.55
C GLY A 10 -14.86 -11.45 26.14
N VAL A 11 -16.18 -11.59 26.21
CA VAL A 11 -17.12 -10.46 26.23
C VAL A 11 -17.09 -9.89 27.62
N ALA A 12 -16.84 -8.59 27.77
CA ALA A 12 -17.35 -7.82 28.93
C ALA A 12 -17.33 -6.32 28.66
N ALA A 13 -18.49 -5.72 28.76
CA ALA A 13 -18.69 -4.29 28.87
C ALA A 13 -18.36 -3.80 30.27
N ALA A 14 -17.74 -2.62 30.39
CA ALA A 14 -17.91 -1.75 31.54
C ALA A 14 -17.48 -0.31 31.24
N ILE A 15 -18.35 0.59 31.62
CA ILE A 15 -18.35 2.04 31.53
C ILE A 15 -17.34 2.64 32.54
N GLY A 16 -16.58 3.61 32.08
CA GLY A 16 -15.79 4.47 32.98
C GLY A 16 -15.39 5.75 32.25
N MET A 17 -16.16 6.83 32.46
CA MET A 17 -15.81 8.18 32.03
C MET A 17 -14.63 8.71 32.81
N SER A 18 -13.56 9.13 32.11
CA SER A 18 -12.70 10.21 32.57
C SER A 18 -12.24 11.04 31.37
N VAL A 19 -12.61 12.30 31.41
CA VAL A 19 -12.25 13.33 30.43
C VAL A 19 -10.80 13.69 30.59
N LEU A 20 -9.99 13.46 29.58
CA LEU A 20 -8.72 14.16 29.34
C LEU A 20 -8.61 14.49 27.86
N ALA A 21 -8.37 15.75 27.57
CA ALA A 21 -8.34 16.33 26.25
C ALA A 21 -7.14 15.84 25.43
N GLY A 22 -7.40 15.56 24.14
CA GLY A 22 -6.46 15.75 23.04
C GLY A 22 -5.57 14.57 22.67
N ALA A 23 -6.10 13.62 21.99
CA ALA A 23 -5.56 12.94 20.82
C ALA A 23 -6.78 12.30 20.17
N ALA A 24 -7.14 12.76 18.97
CA ALA A 24 -8.07 11.99 18.15
C ALA A 24 -7.34 10.70 17.78
N ALA A 25 -7.58 9.64 18.57
CA ALA A 25 -7.13 8.31 18.21
C ALA A 25 -7.67 8.02 16.80
N ALA A 26 -6.79 7.59 15.91
CA ALA A 26 -7.22 7.01 14.65
C ALA A 26 -8.33 6.01 14.98
N LYS A 27 -9.50 6.17 14.34
CA LYS A 27 -10.62 5.25 14.55
C LYS A 27 -10.12 3.87 14.14
N GLU A 28 -10.00 2.95 15.09
CA GLU A 28 -9.55 1.59 14.81
C GLU A 28 -10.37 1.02 13.65
N MET A 29 -9.70 0.43 12.68
CA MET A 29 -10.31 -0.29 11.58
C MET A 29 -11.06 -1.48 12.17
N THR A 30 -12.39 -1.38 12.25
CA THR A 30 -13.23 -2.30 13.03
C THR A 30 -13.73 -3.49 12.24
N THR A 31 -13.47 -3.54 10.94
CA THR A 31 -13.93 -4.60 10.04
C THR A 31 -12.74 -5.24 9.35
N GLY A 32 -12.60 -6.55 9.49
CA GLY A 32 -11.50 -7.29 8.86
C GLY A 32 -11.86 -8.76 8.69
N LEU A 33 -11.17 -9.41 7.77
CA LEU A 33 -11.24 -10.84 7.49
C LEU A 33 -9.87 -11.47 7.72
N SER A 34 -9.85 -12.68 8.30
CA SER A 34 -8.63 -13.45 8.52
C SER A 34 -8.80 -14.84 7.91
N PHE A 35 -7.78 -15.32 7.21
CA PHE A 35 -7.75 -16.59 6.50
C PHE A 35 -6.49 -17.36 6.90
N ASP A 36 -6.66 -18.45 7.66
CA ASP A 36 -5.57 -19.28 8.19
C ASP A 36 -5.29 -20.55 7.36
N PHE A 37 -6.09 -20.81 6.37
CA PHE A 37 -6.06 -21.94 5.43
C PHE A 37 -5.97 -23.36 6.04
N ASN A 38 -6.02 -23.54 7.34
CA ASN A 38 -5.92 -24.86 7.98
C ASN A 38 -7.05 -25.81 7.60
N ARG A 39 -8.19 -25.31 7.14
CA ARG A 39 -9.38 -26.10 6.80
C ARG A 39 -9.66 -26.20 5.31
N ASN A 40 -9.51 -25.11 4.59
CA ASN A 40 -9.80 -25.00 3.16
C ASN A 40 -9.12 -23.76 2.56
N ASP A 41 -9.20 -23.58 1.25
CA ASP A 41 -8.66 -22.44 0.51
C ASP A 41 -9.42 -21.12 0.73
N SER A 42 -10.43 -21.11 1.59
CA SER A 42 -11.26 -19.95 1.90
C SER A 42 -11.89 -19.27 0.66
N GLY A 43 -11.99 -19.98 -0.45
CA GLY A 43 -12.52 -19.49 -1.73
C GLY A 43 -11.59 -18.51 -2.44
N PHE A 44 -10.28 -18.61 -2.21
CA PHE A 44 -9.29 -17.97 -3.05
C PHE A 44 -9.19 -18.70 -4.39
N THR A 45 -9.09 -17.96 -5.47
CA THR A 45 -9.03 -18.50 -6.83
C THR A 45 -7.64 -18.19 -7.42
N PRO A 46 -6.92 -19.22 -7.92
CA PRO A 46 -5.63 -18.99 -8.55
C PRO A 46 -5.79 -18.33 -9.92
N ILE A 47 -4.78 -17.53 -10.29
CA ILE A 47 -4.68 -16.91 -11.60
C ILE A 47 -3.21 -16.87 -12.05
N PHE A 48 -2.98 -17.22 -13.32
CA PHE A 48 -1.69 -17.16 -13.98
C PHE A 48 -1.81 -16.30 -15.21
N SER A 49 -0.81 -15.50 -15.54
CA SER A 49 -0.82 -14.60 -16.68
C SER A 49 0.58 -14.39 -17.24
N ASP A 50 0.67 -13.67 -18.36
CA ASP A 50 1.89 -13.30 -19.05
C ASP A 50 2.64 -14.48 -19.69
N TYR A 51 1.89 -15.46 -20.16
CA TYR A 51 2.41 -16.59 -20.92
C TYR A 51 1.60 -16.80 -22.22
N PRO A 52 2.16 -17.45 -23.27
CA PRO A 52 1.48 -17.62 -24.55
C PRO A 52 0.28 -18.56 -24.44
N ASN A 53 -0.73 -18.34 -25.30
CA ASN A 53 -1.89 -19.24 -25.45
C ASN A 53 -1.59 -20.29 -26.51
N GLU A 54 -0.87 -21.34 -26.13
CA GLU A 54 -0.49 -22.46 -26.99
C GLU A 54 -0.94 -23.79 -26.40
N GLN A 55 -1.11 -24.80 -27.23
CA GLN A 55 -1.50 -26.11 -26.74
C GLN A 55 -0.38 -26.74 -25.90
N GLY A 56 -0.71 -27.16 -24.66
CA GLY A 56 0.24 -27.78 -23.74
C GLY A 56 1.14 -26.77 -23.01
N VAL A 57 0.87 -25.47 -23.13
CA VAL A 57 1.68 -24.41 -22.51
C VAL A 57 1.66 -24.48 -20.99
N GLU A 58 0.53 -24.78 -20.37
CA GLU A 58 0.43 -24.90 -18.91
C GLU A 58 1.31 -26.03 -18.36
N GLU A 59 1.41 -27.16 -19.10
CA GLU A 59 2.33 -28.24 -18.79
C GLU A 59 3.78 -27.82 -19.02
N PHE A 60 4.08 -27.07 -20.07
CA PHE A 60 5.42 -26.57 -20.38
C PHE A 60 5.90 -25.54 -19.37
N TYR A 61 5.00 -24.63 -18.90
CA TYR A 61 5.27 -23.68 -17.84
C TYR A 61 5.13 -24.30 -16.44
N GLU A 62 4.79 -25.58 -16.33
CA GLU A 62 4.61 -26.31 -15.07
C GLU A 62 3.70 -25.58 -14.06
N LEU A 63 2.64 -24.92 -14.59
CA LEU A 63 1.74 -24.10 -13.78
C LEU A 63 0.95 -24.97 -12.79
N ARG A 64 1.11 -24.68 -11.52
CA ARG A 64 0.45 -25.42 -10.44
C ARG A 64 -0.03 -24.45 -9.36
N SER A 65 -1.21 -24.78 -8.85
CA SER A 65 -1.78 -24.14 -7.66
C SER A 65 -2.43 -25.19 -6.78
N GLY A 66 -2.53 -24.94 -5.50
CA GLY A 66 -3.14 -25.90 -4.58
C GLY A 66 -3.31 -25.37 -3.18
N HIS A 67 -4.04 -26.14 -2.37
CA HIS A 67 -4.17 -25.97 -0.95
C HIS A 67 -3.38 -27.08 -0.28
N GLU A 68 -2.11 -26.84 0.06
CA GLU A 68 -1.11 -27.85 0.39
C GLU A 68 -0.48 -27.59 1.77
N GLU A 69 0.17 -28.63 2.35
CA GLU A 69 0.95 -28.48 3.59
C GLU A 69 2.14 -27.54 3.34
N VAL A 70 2.28 -26.51 4.16
CA VAL A 70 3.44 -25.62 4.12
C VAL A 70 4.64 -26.37 4.71
N PRO A 71 5.81 -26.45 4.05
CA PRO A 71 6.95 -27.21 4.53
C PRO A 71 7.72 -26.52 5.66
N ILE A 72 6.99 -25.99 6.63
CA ILE A 72 7.47 -25.38 7.88
C ILE A 72 6.78 -26.10 9.04
N ALA A 73 7.54 -26.50 10.04
CA ALA A 73 7.02 -27.25 11.18
C ALA A 73 5.87 -26.50 11.89
N GLU A 74 4.75 -27.20 12.10
CA GLU A 74 3.55 -26.68 12.77
C GLU A 74 2.81 -25.53 12.00
N ALA A 75 3.18 -25.24 10.76
CA ALA A 75 2.55 -24.20 9.96
C ALA A 75 1.13 -24.58 9.50
N GLY A 76 0.89 -25.85 9.16
CA GLY A 76 -0.38 -26.30 8.60
C GLY A 76 -0.41 -26.15 7.07
N LYS A 77 -1.56 -25.77 6.52
CA LYS A 77 -1.75 -25.61 5.09
C LYS A 77 -1.78 -24.15 4.67
N GLY A 78 -1.30 -23.92 3.44
CA GLY A 78 -1.33 -22.62 2.76
C GLY A 78 -1.78 -22.74 1.30
N LEU A 79 -1.86 -21.62 0.62
CA LEU A 79 -2.14 -21.55 -0.81
C LEU A 79 -0.83 -21.66 -1.59
N PHE A 80 -0.62 -22.80 -2.24
CA PHE A 80 0.57 -23.09 -3.03
C PHE A 80 0.47 -22.52 -4.44
N LEU A 81 1.58 -21.94 -4.94
CA LEU A 81 1.78 -21.54 -6.32
C LEU A 81 3.14 -22.03 -6.82
N SER A 82 3.17 -22.50 -8.06
CA SER A 82 4.41 -22.85 -8.76
C SER A 82 4.26 -22.64 -10.26
N GLY A 83 5.35 -22.21 -10.89
CA GLY A 83 5.44 -22.08 -12.33
C GLY A 83 6.90 -21.99 -12.78
N ASN A 84 7.16 -22.45 -14.01
CA ASN A 84 8.46 -22.37 -14.67
C ASN A 84 8.41 -21.27 -15.73
N ASN A 85 9.01 -20.11 -15.42
CA ASN A 85 9.01 -18.98 -16.33
C ASN A 85 9.97 -19.23 -17.49
N HIS A 86 9.47 -19.16 -18.73
CA HIS A 86 10.20 -19.33 -19.97
C HIS A 86 10.18 -18.09 -20.88
N SER A 87 9.59 -16.99 -20.42
CA SER A 87 9.31 -15.81 -21.25
C SER A 87 9.74 -14.49 -20.62
N ASP A 88 10.59 -14.54 -19.57
CA ASP A 88 11.03 -13.34 -18.84
C ASP A 88 9.88 -12.54 -18.18
N ASP A 89 8.65 -13.10 -18.16
CA ASP A 89 7.49 -12.44 -17.59
C ASP A 89 6.43 -13.52 -17.28
N LEU A 90 6.27 -13.86 -16.01
CA LEU A 90 5.23 -14.78 -15.55
C LEU A 90 4.59 -14.25 -14.26
N PHE A 91 3.30 -13.96 -14.32
CA PHE A 91 2.52 -13.62 -13.15
C PHE A 91 1.80 -14.86 -12.59
N MET A 92 1.91 -15.08 -11.28
CA MET A 92 1.21 -16.10 -10.53
C MET A 92 0.58 -15.49 -9.29
N GLY A 93 -0.71 -15.71 -9.07
CA GLY A 93 -1.39 -15.15 -7.91
C GLY A 93 -2.67 -15.85 -7.51
N TYR A 94 -3.20 -15.40 -6.41
CA TYR A 94 -4.56 -15.70 -5.96
C TYR A 94 -5.36 -14.43 -5.82
N TYR A 95 -6.65 -14.51 -6.13
CA TYR A 95 -7.58 -13.43 -5.81
C TYR A 95 -8.75 -13.91 -4.95
N LYS A 96 -9.30 -12.99 -4.16
CA LYS A 96 -10.44 -13.21 -3.27
C LYS A 96 -11.45 -12.08 -3.38
N GLU A 97 -12.72 -12.43 -3.60
CA GLU A 97 -13.81 -11.47 -3.54
C GLU A 97 -14.04 -10.95 -2.11
N LEU A 98 -14.14 -9.64 -1.99
CA LEU A 98 -14.53 -8.88 -0.80
C LEU A 98 -15.88 -8.22 -1.09
N SER A 99 -16.94 -8.66 -0.46
CA SER A 99 -18.30 -8.17 -0.68
C SER A 99 -18.91 -7.54 0.57
N GLY A 100 -20.05 -6.84 0.40
CA GLY A 100 -20.75 -6.17 1.48
C GLY A 100 -20.16 -4.82 1.88
N LEU A 101 -19.29 -4.25 1.05
CA LEU A 101 -18.81 -2.89 1.17
C LEU A 101 -19.84 -1.88 0.64
N VAL A 102 -19.65 -0.60 0.92
CA VAL A 102 -20.51 0.44 0.34
C VAL A 102 -20.18 0.60 -1.15
N PRO A 103 -21.17 0.60 -2.05
CA PRO A 103 -20.95 0.80 -3.48
C PRO A 103 -20.20 2.08 -3.82
N GLU A 104 -19.38 2.01 -4.89
CA GLU A 104 -18.68 3.16 -5.47
C GLU A 104 -17.91 4.01 -4.43
N THR A 105 -17.40 3.36 -3.39
CA THR A 105 -16.73 4.01 -2.25
C THR A 105 -15.25 3.67 -2.23
N GLU A 106 -14.42 4.68 -1.98
CA GLU A 106 -12.98 4.50 -1.84
C GLU A 106 -12.62 4.08 -0.43
N TYR A 107 -11.89 2.98 -0.31
CA TYR A 107 -11.40 2.42 0.94
C TYR A 107 -9.89 2.35 0.96
N GLN A 108 -9.30 2.52 2.15
CA GLN A 108 -7.97 2.05 2.45
C GLN A 108 -8.07 0.64 3.03
N PHE A 109 -7.40 -0.30 2.39
CA PHE A 109 -7.24 -1.68 2.85
C PHE A 109 -5.86 -1.83 3.47
N ASN A 110 -5.79 -2.39 4.68
CA ASN A 110 -4.55 -2.87 5.27
C ASN A 110 -4.52 -4.39 5.05
N VAL A 111 -3.51 -4.85 4.35
CA VAL A 111 -3.32 -6.27 4.03
C VAL A 111 -2.05 -6.75 4.70
N ARG A 112 -2.14 -7.86 5.45
CA ARG A 112 -1.01 -8.58 6.01
C ARG A 112 -1.12 -10.04 5.60
N PHE A 113 0.01 -10.64 5.24
CA PHE A 113 0.07 -12.06 4.91
C PHE A 113 1.46 -12.62 5.16
N GLN A 114 1.54 -13.94 5.33
CA GLN A 114 2.78 -14.67 5.38
C GLN A 114 3.06 -15.29 4.01
N LEU A 115 4.30 -15.16 3.56
CA LEU A 115 4.81 -15.78 2.34
C LEU A 115 5.90 -16.78 2.73
N ALA A 116 5.63 -18.09 2.53
CA ALA A 116 6.63 -19.12 2.80
C ALA A 116 7.48 -19.33 1.55
N THR A 117 8.78 -19.16 1.70
CA THR A 117 9.79 -19.31 0.64
C THR A 117 11.03 -20.04 1.17
N ASN A 118 11.77 -20.70 0.27
CA ASN A 118 13.08 -21.29 0.55
C ASN A 118 14.18 -20.73 -0.36
N VAL A 119 13.91 -19.63 -1.06
CA VAL A 119 14.82 -19.04 -2.04
C VAL A 119 15.84 -18.16 -1.32
N GLU A 120 17.12 -18.47 -1.49
CA GLU A 120 18.23 -17.74 -0.86
C GLU A 120 18.41 -16.35 -1.51
N ASN A 121 18.94 -15.41 -0.73
CA ASN A 121 19.43 -14.12 -1.21
C ASN A 121 20.69 -14.26 -2.06
N ASP A 122 20.98 -13.24 -2.87
CA ASP A 122 22.22 -13.08 -3.63
C ASP A 122 22.50 -14.24 -4.62
N MET A 123 21.46 -14.96 -5.05
CA MET A 123 21.59 -15.99 -6.07
C MET A 123 21.67 -15.38 -7.48
N ILE A 124 22.28 -16.11 -8.41
CA ILE A 124 22.38 -15.70 -9.81
C ILE A 124 21.53 -16.66 -10.65
N GLY A 125 20.69 -16.09 -11.53
CA GLY A 125 19.82 -16.83 -12.45
C GLY A 125 19.76 -16.18 -13.83
N ILE A 126 19.07 -16.84 -14.75
CA ILE A 126 18.73 -16.27 -16.06
C ILE A 126 17.53 -15.33 -15.89
N GLY A 127 17.53 -14.20 -16.56
CA GLY A 127 16.50 -13.17 -16.41
C GLY A 127 16.54 -12.40 -15.08
N GLY A 128 17.33 -12.90 -14.09
CA GLY A 128 17.50 -12.26 -12.78
C GLY A 128 17.78 -13.25 -11.67
N ALA A 129 17.87 -12.77 -10.44
CA ALA A 129 18.02 -13.61 -9.25
C ALA A 129 16.71 -14.34 -8.93
N PRO A 130 16.73 -15.63 -8.55
CA PRO A 130 15.50 -16.39 -8.27
C PRO A 130 14.68 -15.87 -7.09
N GLY A 131 15.26 -15.07 -6.21
CA GLY A 131 14.57 -14.41 -5.09
C GLY A 131 14.19 -12.96 -5.44
N GLU A 132 15.19 -12.12 -5.58
CA GLU A 132 15.06 -10.66 -5.70
C GLU A 132 14.48 -10.19 -7.05
N SER A 133 14.46 -11.05 -8.08
CA SER A 133 13.81 -10.74 -9.36
C SER A 133 12.44 -11.41 -9.51
N VAL A 134 11.87 -11.92 -8.43
CA VAL A 134 10.49 -12.40 -8.33
C VAL A 134 9.73 -11.48 -7.39
N PHE A 135 9.08 -10.47 -7.94
CA PHE A 135 8.48 -9.37 -7.19
C PHE A 135 7.11 -9.75 -6.65
N VAL A 136 6.96 -9.70 -5.33
CA VAL A 136 5.68 -9.93 -4.67
C VAL A 136 4.81 -8.68 -4.81
N LYS A 137 3.59 -8.88 -5.28
CA LYS A 137 2.63 -7.79 -5.53
C LYS A 137 1.32 -8.01 -4.78
N CYS A 138 0.75 -6.90 -4.31
CA CYS A 138 -0.54 -6.87 -3.66
C CYS A 138 -1.40 -5.74 -4.21
N GLY A 139 -2.69 -5.99 -4.36
CA GLY A 139 -3.66 -4.99 -4.81
C GLY A 139 -5.07 -5.33 -4.36
N VAL A 140 -5.95 -4.32 -4.43
CA VAL A 140 -7.40 -4.49 -4.33
C VAL A 140 -8.01 -3.76 -5.50
N VAL A 141 -8.87 -4.44 -6.27
CA VAL A 141 -9.43 -3.92 -7.52
C VAL A 141 -10.95 -4.04 -7.54
N SER A 142 -11.63 -3.18 -8.31
CA SER A 142 -13.08 -3.24 -8.47
C SER A 142 -13.53 -4.26 -9.52
N GLU A 143 -12.66 -4.61 -10.45
CA GLU A 143 -12.96 -5.59 -11.48
C GLU A 143 -12.46 -6.97 -11.05
N LYS A 144 -13.25 -8.01 -11.37
CA LYS A 144 -12.82 -9.37 -11.14
C LYS A 144 -11.58 -9.67 -12.00
N PRO A 145 -10.48 -10.18 -11.39
CA PRO A 145 -9.31 -10.55 -12.15
C PRO A 145 -9.61 -11.66 -13.16
N GLU A 146 -9.34 -11.40 -14.42
CA GLU A 146 -9.56 -12.31 -15.54
C GLU A 146 -8.47 -12.14 -16.58
N ASN A 147 -8.16 -13.21 -17.32
CA ASN A 147 -7.25 -13.14 -18.45
C ASN A 147 -7.98 -12.77 -19.74
N SER A 148 -7.33 -11.94 -20.54
CA SER A 148 -7.66 -11.71 -21.95
C SER A 148 -6.45 -12.02 -22.83
N LEU A 149 -6.67 -12.22 -24.13
CA LEU A 149 -5.56 -12.41 -25.07
C LEU A 149 -5.14 -11.06 -25.66
N ASP A 150 -3.85 -10.80 -25.64
CA ASP A 150 -3.27 -9.67 -26.35
C ASP A 150 -3.10 -9.95 -27.87
N SER A 151 -2.58 -8.99 -28.62
CA SER A 151 -2.36 -9.10 -30.08
C SER A 151 -1.32 -10.16 -30.46
N LEU A 152 -0.52 -10.65 -29.52
CA LEU A 152 0.49 -11.69 -29.69
C LEU A 152 0.00 -13.05 -29.18
N SER A 153 -1.29 -13.16 -28.85
CA SER A 153 -1.92 -14.35 -28.28
C SER A 153 -1.32 -14.77 -26.93
N HIS A 154 -0.92 -13.80 -26.10
CA HIS A 154 -0.53 -14.06 -24.70
C HIS A 154 -1.70 -13.75 -23.78
N PHE A 155 -1.82 -14.53 -22.71
CA PHE A 155 -2.71 -14.22 -21.62
C PHE A 155 -2.21 -12.98 -20.88
N ARG A 156 -3.10 -11.99 -20.70
CA ARG A 156 -2.84 -10.76 -19.96
C ARG A 156 -3.96 -10.51 -18.97
N LEU A 157 -3.60 -10.11 -17.75
CA LEU A 157 -4.58 -9.67 -16.77
C LEU A 157 -5.30 -8.41 -17.24
N ASN A 158 -6.58 -8.32 -16.90
CA ASN A 158 -7.40 -7.12 -17.10
C ASN A 158 -7.12 -5.99 -16.07
N ILE A 159 -6.17 -6.20 -15.16
CA ILE A 159 -5.75 -5.24 -14.13
C ILE A 159 -4.31 -4.80 -14.37
N ASP A 160 -4.00 -3.55 -14.01
CA ASP A 160 -2.66 -2.99 -14.13
C ASP A 160 -1.80 -3.40 -12.93
N LYS A 161 -1.08 -4.51 -13.10
CA LYS A 161 -0.11 -5.00 -12.11
C LYS A 161 1.26 -4.30 -12.19
N GLY A 162 1.48 -3.43 -13.20
CA GLY A 162 2.81 -2.96 -13.56
C GLY A 162 3.64 -4.05 -14.23
N THR A 163 4.95 -3.85 -14.25
CA THR A 163 5.90 -4.79 -14.88
C THR A 163 7.02 -5.12 -13.91
N GLN A 164 7.12 -6.38 -13.53
CA GLN A 164 8.20 -6.87 -12.63
C GLN A 164 8.39 -5.94 -11.41
N SER A 165 9.56 -5.28 -11.28
CA SER A 165 9.90 -4.36 -10.17
C SER A 165 9.04 -3.09 -10.10
N GLN A 166 8.24 -2.82 -11.12
CA GLN A 166 7.42 -1.61 -11.17
C GLN A 166 6.00 -1.88 -10.71
N SER A 167 5.50 -1.06 -9.80
CA SER A 167 4.09 -1.04 -9.40
C SER A 167 3.22 -0.54 -10.53
N GLY A 168 2.03 -1.13 -10.69
CA GLY A 168 0.97 -0.64 -11.56
C GLY A 168 -0.03 0.24 -10.79
N ALA A 169 -1.08 0.64 -11.47
CA ALA A 169 -2.17 1.40 -10.84
C ALA A 169 -3.02 0.54 -9.90
N ASP A 170 -3.13 -0.76 -10.16
CA ASP A 170 -4.00 -1.70 -9.44
C ASP A 170 -3.25 -2.58 -8.45
N MET A 171 -1.97 -2.87 -8.69
CA MET A 171 -1.13 -3.65 -7.80
C MET A 171 0.21 -2.95 -7.56
N ILE A 172 0.66 -2.97 -6.31
CA ILE A 172 1.96 -2.43 -5.92
C ILE A 172 2.93 -3.56 -5.58
N VAL A 173 4.23 -3.32 -5.79
CA VAL A 173 5.30 -4.18 -5.30
C VAL A 173 5.39 -4.02 -3.79
N VAL A 174 5.39 -5.13 -3.06
CA VAL A 174 5.41 -5.16 -1.59
C VAL A 174 6.59 -5.94 -1.02
N GLY A 175 7.43 -6.49 -1.88
CA GLY A 175 8.62 -7.25 -1.53
C GLY A 175 9.07 -8.13 -2.69
N ASP A 176 9.90 -9.08 -2.40
CA ASP A 176 10.36 -10.12 -3.32
C ASP A 176 10.30 -11.50 -2.67
N LEU A 177 10.74 -12.54 -3.38
CA LEU A 177 10.64 -13.92 -2.94
C LEU A 177 11.85 -14.38 -2.14
N ALA A 178 12.91 -13.58 -2.04
CA ALA A 178 14.08 -13.96 -1.27
C ALA A 178 13.74 -14.05 0.22
N LYS A 179 14.28 -15.06 0.89
CA LYS A 179 14.06 -15.20 2.33
C LYS A 179 14.93 -14.22 3.13
N GLU A 180 14.45 -13.83 4.30
CA GLU A 180 15.15 -12.88 5.16
C GLU A 180 16.31 -13.51 5.94
N GLU A 181 16.17 -14.77 6.38
CA GLU A 181 17.19 -15.50 7.14
C GLU A 181 18.16 -16.28 6.25
N ILE A 182 19.44 -15.95 6.29
CA ILE A 182 20.51 -16.58 5.48
C ILE A 182 20.98 -17.92 6.08
N ASN A 183 20.61 -18.24 7.32
CA ASN A 183 21.29 -19.27 8.13
C ASN A 183 20.82 -20.71 7.90
N ARG A 184 19.80 -20.96 7.05
CA ARG A 184 19.22 -22.29 6.83
C ARG A 184 19.00 -22.56 5.34
N PRO A 185 20.05 -22.88 4.58
CA PRO A 185 19.94 -23.12 3.14
C PRO A 185 18.90 -24.20 2.80
N GLY A 186 17.98 -23.86 1.86
CA GLY A 186 16.95 -24.75 1.33
C GLY A 186 15.77 -25.02 2.28
N GLU A 187 15.79 -24.54 3.53
CA GLU A 187 14.63 -24.61 4.42
C GLU A 187 13.67 -23.45 4.11
N TYR A 188 12.37 -23.75 4.18
CA TYR A 188 11.32 -22.74 4.08
C TYR A 188 11.24 -21.90 5.35
N GLU A 189 10.99 -20.60 5.17
CA GLU A 189 10.66 -19.67 6.25
C GLU A 189 9.51 -18.76 5.82
N PHE A 190 8.87 -18.08 6.78
CA PHE A 190 7.86 -17.09 6.51
C PHE A 190 8.48 -15.68 6.47
N ASN A 191 8.31 -14.99 5.36
CA ASN A 191 8.42 -13.53 5.29
C ASN A 191 7.06 -12.93 5.64
N GLU A 192 7.00 -12.01 6.60
CA GLU A 192 5.77 -11.28 6.93
C GLU A 192 5.69 -10.01 6.10
N ILE A 193 4.60 -9.85 5.35
CA ILE A 193 4.37 -8.71 4.48
C ILE A 193 3.14 -7.95 4.98
N GLU A 194 3.29 -6.65 5.21
CA GLU A 194 2.21 -5.74 5.55
C GLU A 194 2.21 -4.55 4.60
N THR A 195 1.04 -4.20 4.07
CA THR A 195 0.89 -3.10 3.12
C THR A 195 -0.45 -2.40 3.24
N LYS A 196 -0.51 -1.17 2.71
CA LYS A 196 -1.73 -0.38 2.58
C LYS A 196 -2.00 -0.15 1.10
N VAL A 197 -3.18 -0.53 0.63
CA VAL A 197 -3.65 -0.25 -0.72
C VAL A 197 -4.95 0.55 -0.68
N ILE A 198 -5.15 1.40 -1.67
CA ILE A 198 -6.37 2.21 -1.78
C ILE A 198 -7.08 1.79 -3.05
N ALA A 199 -8.35 1.42 -2.89
CA ALA A 199 -9.17 0.98 -4.00
C ALA A 199 -10.61 1.47 -3.85
N ARG A 200 -11.31 1.55 -4.98
CA ARG A 200 -12.72 1.85 -5.06
C ARG A 200 -13.51 0.57 -5.31
N THR A 201 -14.62 0.41 -4.58
CA THR A 201 -15.56 -0.69 -4.82
C THR A 201 -16.36 -0.45 -6.10
N ASP A 202 -16.85 -1.54 -6.68
CA ASP A 202 -17.77 -1.50 -7.81
C ASP A 202 -19.16 -0.99 -7.42
N LYS A 203 -20.10 -1.01 -8.38
CA LYS A 203 -21.51 -0.60 -8.17
C LYS A 203 -22.30 -1.52 -7.25
N ALA A 204 -21.82 -2.73 -7.00
CA ALA A 204 -22.42 -3.68 -6.08
C ALA A 204 -21.82 -3.63 -4.67
N GLY A 205 -20.78 -2.85 -4.44
CA GLY A 205 -20.02 -2.83 -3.20
C GLY A 205 -19.08 -4.02 -3.07
N THR A 206 -18.50 -4.46 -4.21
CA THR A 206 -17.56 -5.56 -4.29
C THR A 206 -16.17 -5.03 -4.67
N ALA A 207 -15.14 -5.68 -4.17
CA ALA A 207 -13.75 -5.52 -4.59
C ALA A 207 -13.05 -6.89 -4.56
N TYR A 208 -11.88 -6.99 -5.15
CA TYR A 208 -11.10 -8.23 -5.20
C TYR A 208 -9.70 -7.97 -4.67
N LEU A 209 -9.34 -8.66 -3.59
CA LEU A 209 -7.95 -8.72 -3.11
C LEU A 209 -7.16 -9.62 -4.06
N VAL A 210 -6.00 -9.17 -4.51
CA VAL A 210 -5.08 -9.92 -5.37
C VAL A 210 -3.71 -9.92 -4.71
N ILE A 211 -3.13 -11.11 -4.53
CA ILE A 211 -1.77 -11.31 -4.01
C ILE A 211 -1.06 -12.27 -4.95
N GLY A 212 0.14 -11.95 -5.38
CA GLY A 212 0.89 -12.81 -6.29
C GLY A 212 2.32 -12.37 -6.48
N SER A 213 2.99 -13.03 -7.42
CA SER A 213 4.35 -12.70 -7.83
C SER A 213 4.42 -12.40 -9.33
N ASP A 214 5.33 -11.52 -9.70
CA ASP A 214 5.63 -11.13 -11.08
C ASP A 214 7.13 -11.37 -11.29
N SER A 215 7.45 -12.38 -12.12
CA SER A 215 8.81 -12.94 -12.19
C SER A 215 9.55 -12.48 -13.42
N GLY A 216 10.70 -11.80 -13.23
CA GLY A 216 11.73 -11.66 -14.26
C GLY A 216 12.73 -12.82 -14.29
N PHE A 217 12.77 -13.67 -13.24
CA PHE A 217 13.64 -14.85 -13.20
C PHE A 217 13.08 -15.94 -14.13
N GLU A 218 13.93 -16.44 -15.03
CA GLU A 218 13.63 -17.58 -15.92
C GLU A 218 13.99 -18.89 -15.20
N GLY A 219 12.96 -19.58 -14.70
CA GLY A 219 13.10 -20.84 -13.97
C GLY A 219 11.89 -21.14 -13.10
N ILE A 220 12.01 -22.22 -12.31
CA ILE A 220 10.94 -22.65 -11.44
C ILE A 220 10.88 -21.74 -10.21
N THR A 221 9.73 -21.14 -10.01
CA THR A 221 9.37 -20.38 -8.81
C THR A 221 8.28 -21.10 -8.06
N SER A 222 8.43 -21.28 -6.73
CA SER A 222 7.40 -21.91 -5.89
C SER A 222 7.34 -21.25 -4.53
N TYR A 223 6.13 -20.99 -4.03
CA TYR A 223 5.91 -20.41 -2.70
C TYR A 223 4.50 -20.73 -2.17
N TYR A 224 4.26 -20.38 -0.91
CA TYR A 224 2.96 -20.49 -0.27
C TYR A 224 2.54 -19.14 0.30
N LEU A 225 1.24 -18.86 0.22
CA LEU A 225 0.63 -17.75 0.96
C LEU A 225 -0.14 -18.33 2.15
N ASP A 226 0.01 -17.70 3.32
CA ASP A 226 -0.68 -18.11 4.55
C ASP A 226 -1.02 -16.91 5.42
N ASP A 227 -1.85 -17.12 6.44
CA ASP A 227 -2.29 -16.16 7.46
C ASP A 227 -2.64 -14.78 6.88
N ILE A 228 -3.47 -14.77 5.81
CA ILE A 228 -3.89 -13.53 5.16
C ILE A 228 -4.90 -12.82 6.04
N TYR A 229 -4.62 -11.56 6.37
CA TYR A 229 -5.52 -10.65 7.04
C TYR A 229 -5.76 -9.41 6.19
N VAL A 230 -7.01 -9.02 6.03
CA VAL A 230 -7.39 -7.79 5.36
C VAL A 230 -8.41 -7.02 6.20
N SER A 231 -8.13 -5.76 6.45
CA SER A 231 -9.07 -4.84 7.09
C SER A 231 -9.20 -3.57 6.26
N TRP A 232 -10.29 -2.83 6.43
CA TRP A 232 -10.57 -1.66 5.62
C TRP A 232 -11.30 -0.56 6.37
N ALA A 233 -11.10 0.67 5.92
CA ALA A 233 -11.87 1.84 6.35
C ALA A 233 -12.07 2.80 5.17
N ASN A 234 -13.19 3.53 5.19
CA ASN A 234 -13.46 4.56 4.20
C ASN A 234 -12.37 5.64 4.25
N THR A 235 -11.79 6.00 3.11
CA THR A 235 -10.68 6.98 3.04
C THR A 235 -11.05 8.36 3.58
N SER A 236 -12.34 8.70 3.63
CA SER A 236 -12.79 9.95 4.26
C SER A 236 -12.71 9.92 5.80
N GLU A 237 -12.62 8.75 6.41
CA GLU A 237 -12.54 8.54 7.86
C GLU A 237 -11.10 8.27 8.35
N VAL A 238 -10.20 7.89 7.44
CA VAL A 238 -8.79 7.60 7.76
C VAL A 238 -7.99 8.88 7.73
N SER A 239 -7.32 9.20 8.83
CA SER A 239 -6.34 10.30 8.91
C SER A 239 -4.96 9.84 8.44
N VAL A 240 -4.15 10.77 7.93
CA VAL A 240 -2.83 10.48 7.37
C VAL A 240 -1.75 10.90 8.37
N THR A 241 -0.74 10.04 8.58
CA THR A 241 0.47 10.43 9.31
C THR A 241 1.34 11.35 8.47
N ARG A 242 2.28 12.05 9.11
CA ARG A 242 3.20 12.94 8.38
C ARG A 242 4.14 12.16 7.46
N GLY A 243 4.58 10.97 7.86
CA GLY A 243 5.38 10.07 7.04
C GLY A 243 4.62 9.59 5.81
N ASP A 244 3.42 9.04 6.00
CA ASP A 244 2.56 8.59 4.90
C ASP A 244 2.18 9.73 3.95
N ALA A 245 1.89 10.94 4.48
CA ALA A 245 1.52 12.09 3.66
C ALA A 245 2.65 12.53 2.71
N VAL A 246 3.89 12.55 3.22
CA VAL A 246 5.07 12.89 2.41
C VAL A 246 5.33 11.81 1.37
N LYS A 247 5.19 10.53 1.75
CA LYS A 247 5.31 9.43 0.79
C LYS A 247 4.27 9.51 -0.32
N MET A 248 3.01 9.78 -0.01
CA MET A 248 1.96 9.97 -1.02
C MET A 248 2.29 11.11 -2.00
N LEU A 249 2.87 12.22 -1.52
CA LEU A 249 3.29 13.32 -2.37
C LEU A 249 4.50 12.94 -3.23
N PHE A 250 5.48 12.27 -2.65
CA PHE A 250 6.68 11.78 -3.34
C PHE A 250 6.31 10.82 -4.48
N ASP A 251 5.49 9.81 -4.21
CA ASP A 251 5.06 8.82 -5.19
C ASP A 251 4.33 9.46 -6.39
N HIS A 252 3.71 10.65 -6.18
CA HIS A 252 3.02 11.38 -7.25
C HIS A 252 3.93 12.37 -8.00
N ALA A 253 4.83 13.04 -7.31
CA ALA A 253 5.56 14.21 -7.83
C ALA A 253 7.03 13.96 -8.13
N HIS A 254 7.64 12.92 -7.53
CA HIS A 254 9.05 12.60 -7.72
C HIS A 254 9.30 12.02 -9.11
N ARG A 255 10.41 12.45 -9.71
CA ARG A 255 10.92 11.87 -10.95
C ARG A 255 11.99 10.84 -10.62
N TRP A 256 11.87 9.64 -11.15
CA TRP A 256 12.73 8.48 -10.88
C TRP A 256 14.22 8.69 -11.20
N ASP A 257 14.57 9.76 -11.91
CA ASP A 257 15.94 10.13 -12.27
C ASP A 257 16.56 11.15 -11.30
N GLU A 258 15.83 11.61 -10.28
CA GLU A 258 16.34 12.51 -9.26
C GLU A 258 17.04 11.73 -8.15
N ALA A 259 18.31 12.06 -7.89
CA ALA A 259 19.05 11.45 -6.79
C ALA A 259 18.51 11.96 -5.44
N VAL A 260 18.12 11.04 -4.57
CA VAL A 260 17.64 11.33 -3.22
C VAL A 260 18.71 10.97 -2.20
N GLY A 261 18.96 11.86 -1.25
CA GLY A 261 19.88 11.62 -0.13
C GLY A 261 19.22 10.83 1.00
N THR A 262 19.84 10.93 2.19
CA THR A 262 19.27 10.40 3.43
C THR A 262 18.62 11.53 4.24
N PRO A 263 17.52 11.28 4.97
CA PRO A 263 16.89 12.28 5.81
C PRO A 263 17.83 12.70 6.96
N THR A 264 17.79 14.00 7.35
CA THR A 264 18.62 14.50 8.45
C THR A 264 17.92 14.42 9.80
N PHE A 265 16.64 14.08 9.83
CA PHE A 265 15.85 13.97 11.06
C PHE A 265 16.20 12.73 11.86
N THR A 266 16.37 12.88 13.18
CA THR A 266 16.84 11.83 14.08
C THR A 266 15.79 10.76 14.41
N ASP A 267 14.53 11.04 14.14
CA ASP A 267 13.37 10.16 14.33
C ASP A 267 12.87 9.51 13.03
N VAL A 268 13.62 9.63 11.94
CA VAL A 268 13.36 8.95 10.68
C VAL A 268 14.44 7.89 10.48
N ALA A 269 14.05 6.61 10.66
CA ALA A 269 14.95 5.50 10.38
C ALA A 269 15.27 5.44 8.88
N TRP A 270 16.50 5.12 8.54
CA TRP A 270 16.98 5.10 7.14
C TRP A 270 16.25 4.06 6.26
N ASP A 271 15.70 3.01 6.88
CA ASP A 271 14.96 1.90 6.29
C ASP A 271 13.43 2.05 6.43
N ALA A 272 12.95 3.18 6.97
CA ALA A 272 11.52 3.43 7.07
C ALA A 272 10.89 3.57 5.67
N PRO A 273 9.64 3.09 5.46
CA PRO A 273 8.96 3.14 4.16
C PRO A 273 8.82 4.54 3.54
N TYR A 274 8.93 5.57 4.36
CA TYR A 274 8.84 6.98 3.99
C TYR A 274 10.19 7.72 4.02
N ALA A 275 11.31 7.03 4.33
CA ALA A 275 12.61 7.68 4.53
C ALA A 275 13.08 8.45 3.29
N GLU A 276 13.01 7.83 2.12
CA GLU A 276 13.37 8.45 0.84
C GLU A 276 12.49 9.66 0.53
N ALA A 277 11.18 9.54 0.73
CA ALA A 277 10.23 10.63 0.54
C ALA A 277 10.51 11.82 1.45
N VAL A 278 10.84 11.56 2.72
CA VAL A 278 11.22 12.59 3.69
C VAL A 278 12.51 13.28 3.27
N ALA A 279 13.53 12.53 2.85
CA ALA A 279 14.80 13.09 2.37
C ALA A 279 14.60 13.98 1.14
N TRP A 280 13.82 13.52 0.16
CA TRP A 280 13.47 14.29 -1.02
C TRP A 280 12.75 15.59 -0.67
N ALA A 281 11.74 15.53 0.17
CA ALA A 281 10.95 16.71 0.54
C ALA A 281 11.75 17.69 1.42
N GLU A 282 12.67 17.21 2.25
CA GLU A 282 13.61 18.02 3.03
C GLU A 282 14.60 18.75 2.11
N GLN A 283 15.25 18.05 1.18
CA GLN A 283 16.22 18.62 0.22
C GLN A 283 15.61 19.71 -0.64
N ASN A 284 14.36 19.57 -1.04
CA ASN A 284 13.63 20.52 -1.86
C ASN A 284 12.91 21.61 -1.04
N GLY A 285 12.99 21.55 0.29
CA GLY A 285 12.37 22.52 1.19
C GLY A 285 10.83 22.46 1.23
N TYR A 286 10.23 21.35 0.77
CA TYR A 286 8.78 21.14 0.78
C TYR A 286 8.24 20.92 2.19
N LEU A 287 9.04 20.31 3.06
CA LEU A 287 8.69 20.09 4.47
C LEU A 287 9.72 20.68 5.43
N GLY A 288 9.32 20.77 6.70
CA GLY A 288 10.21 21.09 7.82
C GLY A 288 9.84 20.20 9.02
N GLY A 289 10.84 19.99 9.89
CA GLY A 289 10.62 19.37 11.18
C GLY A 289 10.12 20.37 12.23
N TYR A 290 10.07 19.92 13.47
CA TYR A 290 9.63 20.75 14.63
C TYR A 290 10.72 21.70 15.16
N GLY A 291 11.86 21.84 14.47
CA GLY A 291 12.93 22.77 14.82
C GLY A 291 13.95 22.23 15.85
N ASN A 292 13.79 20.98 16.26
CA ASN A 292 14.64 20.31 17.25
C ASN A 292 15.34 19.06 16.71
N GLY A 293 15.38 18.89 15.36
CA GLY A 293 15.92 17.71 14.68
C GLY A 293 14.92 16.56 14.54
N PHE A 294 13.65 16.76 14.91
CA PHE A 294 12.57 15.77 14.77
C PHE A 294 11.63 16.16 13.64
N PHE A 295 11.20 15.15 12.89
CA PHE A 295 10.17 15.26 11.85
C PHE A 295 8.77 14.92 12.38
N GLY A 296 8.66 13.91 13.26
CA GLY A 296 7.40 13.36 13.76
C GLY A 296 6.66 12.54 12.70
N PRO A 297 7.26 11.47 12.12
CA PRO A 297 6.68 10.73 11.02
C PRO A 297 5.34 10.07 11.37
N GLU A 298 5.17 9.65 12.63
CA GLU A 298 3.96 8.98 13.12
C GLU A 298 2.88 9.97 13.62
N ASP A 299 3.19 11.26 13.70
CA ASP A 299 2.20 12.27 14.08
C ASP A 299 1.18 12.48 12.95
N MET A 300 -0.09 12.70 13.30
CA MET A 300 -1.12 13.01 12.32
C MET A 300 -0.84 14.34 11.63
N MET A 301 -0.86 14.37 10.31
CA MET A 301 -0.69 15.60 9.53
C MET A 301 -1.96 16.45 9.59
N SER A 302 -1.87 17.70 10.00
CA SER A 302 -3.02 18.61 9.97
C SER A 302 -3.31 19.10 8.53
N VAL A 303 -4.54 19.57 8.30
CA VAL A 303 -4.95 20.17 7.03
C VAL A 303 -4.01 21.31 6.64
N GLU A 304 -3.73 22.24 7.56
CA GLU A 304 -2.85 23.38 7.26
C GLU A 304 -1.41 22.96 6.96
N GLN A 305 -0.88 21.92 7.62
CA GLN A 305 0.46 21.37 7.34
C GLN A 305 0.53 20.76 5.94
N ALA A 306 -0.48 19.99 5.57
CA ALA A 306 -0.57 19.40 4.24
C ALA A 306 -0.63 20.46 3.15
N MET A 307 -1.43 21.52 3.35
CA MET A 307 -1.54 22.62 2.39
C MET A 307 -0.23 23.39 2.27
N VAL A 308 0.53 23.57 3.34
CA VAL A 308 1.86 24.20 3.28
C VAL A 308 2.86 23.36 2.50
N MET A 309 2.85 22.06 2.66
CA MET A 309 3.71 21.14 1.92
C MET A 309 3.41 21.24 0.41
N ILE A 310 2.15 21.16 0.02
CA ILE A 310 1.72 21.29 -1.38
C ILE A 310 2.04 22.71 -1.92
N TYR A 311 1.75 23.76 -1.18
CA TYR A 311 2.05 25.14 -1.57
C TYR A 311 3.54 25.38 -1.86
N ARG A 312 4.43 24.77 -1.06
CA ARG A 312 5.87 24.82 -1.29
C ARG A 312 6.29 24.08 -2.54
N LEU A 313 5.64 22.97 -2.87
CA LEU A 313 5.86 22.26 -4.13
C LEU A 313 5.59 23.17 -5.36
N PHE A 314 4.59 24.07 -5.27
CA PHE A 314 4.32 25.08 -6.28
C PHE A 314 5.28 26.29 -6.23
N GLY A 315 6.36 26.24 -5.45
CA GLY A 315 7.34 27.32 -5.33
C GLY A 315 6.87 28.50 -4.47
N SER A 316 5.87 28.30 -3.62
CA SER A 316 5.32 29.32 -2.69
C SER A 316 4.93 30.64 -3.41
N PRO A 317 4.05 30.60 -4.41
CA PRO A 317 3.70 31.79 -5.19
C PRO A 317 3.07 32.86 -4.29
N LYS A 318 3.38 34.14 -4.55
CA LYS A 318 2.85 35.25 -3.76
C LYS A 318 1.31 35.26 -3.79
N VAL A 319 0.68 35.15 -2.64
CA VAL A 319 -0.76 35.34 -2.48
C VAL A 319 -1.06 36.80 -2.31
N THR A 320 -1.72 37.41 -3.30
CA THR A 320 -2.06 38.84 -3.33
C THR A 320 -3.40 39.15 -2.69
N ASP A 321 -4.29 38.15 -2.62
CA ASP A 321 -5.61 38.24 -2.00
C ASP A 321 -5.92 36.95 -1.23
N ALA A 322 -6.01 37.05 0.08
CA ALA A 322 -6.44 35.98 0.96
C ALA A 322 -7.93 36.12 1.36
N GLY A 323 -8.70 36.98 0.72
CA GLY A 323 -10.12 37.25 1.01
C GLY A 323 -11.03 36.02 0.85
N VAL A 324 -10.59 35.02 0.07
CA VAL A 324 -11.27 33.72 -0.02
C VAL A 324 -11.50 33.07 1.37
N LEU A 325 -10.61 33.34 2.33
CA LEU A 325 -10.70 32.80 3.69
C LEU A 325 -11.87 33.42 4.49
N ASP A 326 -12.30 34.63 4.16
CA ASP A 326 -13.37 35.35 4.88
C ASP A 326 -14.73 34.65 4.77
N SER A 327 -14.86 33.72 3.81
CA SER A 327 -16.05 32.90 3.65
C SER A 327 -16.16 31.78 4.70
N TYR A 328 -15.11 31.52 5.46
CA TYR A 328 -15.06 30.41 6.43
C TYR A 328 -15.00 30.90 7.87
N LYS A 329 -15.93 30.39 8.70
CA LYS A 329 -16.09 30.83 10.10
C LYS A 329 -14.88 30.52 10.99
N ASP A 330 -14.08 29.53 10.61
CA ASP A 330 -12.92 29.05 11.33
C ASP A 330 -11.58 29.51 10.73
N ALA A 331 -11.59 30.44 9.80
CA ALA A 331 -10.39 31.02 9.18
C ALA A 331 -9.42 31.65 10.20
N SER A 332 -9.95 32.12 11.35
CA SER A 332 -9.13 32.64 12.45
C SER A 332 -8.31 31.55 13.20
N GLN A 333 -8.61 30.28 13.01
CA GLN A 333 -7.89 29.14 13.57
C GLN A 333 -6.68 28.75 12.71
N ILE A 334 -6.56 29.29 11.50
CA ILE A 334 -5.40 29.04 10.64
C ILE A 334 -4.17 29.72 11.27
N SER A 335 -3.12 28.94 11.43
CA SER A 335 -1.84 29.44 11.93
C SER A 335 -1.28 30.53 11.00
N PRO A 336 -0.66 31.60 11.52
CA PRO A 336 -0.12 32.69 10.68
C PRO A 336 0.82 32.22 9.57
N TRP A 337 1.62 31.17 9.83
CA TRP A 337 2.57 30.60 8.87
C TRP A 337 1.91 29.79 7.73
N ALA A 338 0.65 29.37 7.90
CA ALA A 338 -0.09 28.56 6.93
C ALA A 338 -1.12 29.37 6.12
N ARG A 339 -1.36 30.63 6.47
CA ARG A 339 -2.46 31.43 5.95
C ARG A 339 -2.42 31.55 4.41
N ASP A 340 -1.26 31.88 3.86
CA ASP A 340 -1.08 32.00 2.41
C ASP A 340 -1.27 30.66 1.69
N ALA A 341 -0.73 29.58 2.27
CA ALA A 341 -0.85 28.24 1.72
C ALA A 341 -2.31 27.74 1.68
N VAL A 342 -3.07 27.99 2.75
CA VAL A 342 -4.49 27.61 2.80
C VAL A 342 -5.31 28.47 1.80
N ALA A 343 -5.06 29.79 1.73
CA ALA A 343 -5.72 30.66 0.77
C ALA A 343 -5.42 30.24 -0.68
N PHE A 344 -4.15 29.97 -1.00
CA PHE A 344 -3.73 29.44 -2.29
C PHE A 344 -4.45 28.14 -2.62
N SER A 345 -4.47 27.19 -1.69
CA SER A 345 -5.05 25.87 -1.89
C SER A 345 -6.57 25.93 -2.15
N ILE A 346 -7.30 26.80 -1.46
CA ILE A 346 -8.74 27.00 -1.71
C ILE A 346 -8.96 27.67 -3.05
N THR A 347 -8.20 28.73 -3.38
CA THR A 347 -8.31 29.47 -4.64
C THR A 347 -8.06 28.55 -5.85
N ASN A 348 -7.08 27.65 -5.74
CA ASN A 348 -6.72 26.70 -6.81
C ASN A 348 -7.45 25.36 -6.71
N LYS A 349 -8.45 25.25 -5.84
CA LYS A 349 -9.27 24.03 -5.65
C LYS A 349 -8.47 22.78 -5.22
N LEU A 350 -7.30 22.96 -4.61
CA LEU A 350 -6.53 21.89 -3.98
C LEU A 350 -7.15 21.48 -2.64
N LEU A 351 -7.83 22.42 -1.99
CA LEU A 351 -8.64 22.21 -0.79
C LEU A 351 -10.06 22.73 -1.06
N VAL A 352 -11.06 21.88 -0.88
CA VAL A 352 -12.49 22.22 -1.06
C VAL A 352 -13.22 21.99 0.25
N PRO A 353 -13.21 22.97 1.18
CA PRO A 353 -13.86 22.81 2.47
C PRO A 353 -15.39 22.86 2.36
N ASP A 354 -16.08 21.99 3.10
CA ASP A 354 -17.53 22.03 3.24
C ASP A 354 -17.92 22.90 4.47
N GLY A 355 -17.98 24.22 4.23
CA GLY A 355 -18.36 25.24 5.23
C GLY A 355 -17.34 25.52 6.32
N LYS A 356 -16.37 24.64 6.57
CA LYS A 356 -15.25 24.82 7.51
C LYS A 356 -13.96 24.29 6.92
N ILE A 357 -12.86 24.98 7.22
CA ILE A 357 -11.50 24.59 6.81
C ILE A 357 -10.95 23.48 7.70
N LEU A 358 -11.22 23.54 8.99
CA LEU A 358 -10.68 22.66 10.04
C LEU A 358 -9.13 22.57 9.99
N PRO A 359 -8.42 23.72 10.02
CA PRO A 359 -7.00 23.79 9.66
C PRO A 359 -6.09 22.95 10.53
N GLN A 360 -6.42 22.80 11.82
CA GLN A 360 -5.63 22.04 12.79
C GLN A 360 -6.08 20.59 12.97
N SER A 361 -7.17 20.19 12.31
CA SER A 361 -7.64 18.79 12.34
C SER A 361 -6.77 17.93 11.44
N PRO A 362 -6.63 16.62 11.76
CA PRO A 362 -5.98 15.68 10.87
C PRO A 362 -6.62 15.68 9.47
N ILE A 363 -5.78 15.72 8.43
CA ILE A 363 -6.27 15.59 7.05
C ILE A 363 -6.61 14.11 6.76
N SER A 364 -7.73 13.86 6.06
CA SER A 364 -8.07 12.51 5.65
C SER A 364 -7.30 12.08 4.40
N VAL A 365 -7.13 10.75 4.23
CA VAL A 365 -6.55 10.15 3.02
C VAL A 365 -7.25 10.68 1.77
N LYS A 366 -8.59 10.71 1.76
CA LYS A 366 -9.38 11.22 0.64
C LYS A 366 -9.05 12.68 0.30
N ALA A 367 -9.00 13.55 1.31
CA ALA A 367 -8.73 14.97 1.10
C ALA A 367 -7.30 15.22 0.58
N LEU A 368 -6.32 14.50 1.12
CA LEU A 368 -4.93 14.62 0.68
C LEU A 368 -4.75 14.09 -0.75
N ARG A 369 -5.30 12.91 -1.08
CA ARG A 369 -5.26 12.36 -2.45
C ARG A 369 -5.91 13.29 -3.45
N TYR A 370 -7.06 13.88 -3.10
CA TYR A 370 -7.71 14.86 -3.94
C TYR A 370 -6.78 16.05 -4.23
N ALA A 371 -6.16 16.62 -3.19
CA ALA A 371 -5.25 17.75 -3.33
C ALA A 371 -4.01 17.41 -4.20
N ILE A 372 -3.41 16.25 -3.96
CA ILE A 372 -2.26 15.74 -4.73
C ILE A 372 -2.64 15.50 -6.19
N GLY A 373 -3.80 14.90 -6.46
CA GLY A 373 -4.28 14.63 -7.82
C GLY A 373 -4.58 15.87 -8.67
N GLN A 374 -4.68 17.06 -8.05
CA GLN A 374 -4.78 18.34 -8.78
C GLN A 374 -3.40 18.89 -9.19
N ILE A 375 -2.30 18.33 -8.68
CA ILE A 375 -0.94 18.73 -9.05
C ILE A 375 -0.67 18.20 -10.47
N GLY A 376 -0.30 19.09 -11.40
CA GLY A 376 -0.11 18.73 -12.81
C GLY A 376 -1.33 18.99 -13.70
N MET A 377 -2.49 19.40 -13.13
CA MET A 377 -3.63 19.92 -13.90
C MET A 377 -3.63 21.46 -14.03
N ALA A 378 -2.65 22.10 -13.41
CA ALA A 378 -2.51 23.57 -13.40
C ALA A 378 -1.38 24.00 -14.35
N ASP A 379 -1.50 23.65 -15.66
CA ASP A 379 -0.71 24.24 -16.76
C ASP A 379 -1.43 25.41 -17.39
#